data_27a54b2f18dad0ebaae2eccc3e7391a4
#
_entry.id   27a54b2f18dad0ebaae2eccc3e7391a4
#
_cell.length_a   1.000
_cell.length_b   1.000
_cell.length_c   1.000
_cell.angle_alpha   90.00
_cell.angle_beta   90.00
_cell.angle_gamma   90.00
#
_symmetry.space_group_name_H-M   'P 1'
#
loop_
_entity.id
_entity.type
_entity.pdbx_description
1 polymer ?
#
loop_
_entity_poly.entity_id
_entity_poly.type
_entity_poly.pdbx_seq_one_letter_code
_entity_poly.pdbx_strand_id
1 'polypeptide(L)'
;MPFDVRDIAPGLWIWRVEHPAWQEGFDWEPMVTSTVVESGGEVAVIDPLAPPREASEVWDRLDAKPPTMGVILKPDHVRDIDLFARRYEIRGFGPYLFWGGDAPETELEGLEPERELPGGLVTLYDGRGRNETPLWLPE
;
A
#
# COMPACT_ATOMS: atom_id res chain seq x y z
N MET A 1 -20.60 2.49 -1.97
CA MET A 1 -19.66 1.39 -2.28
C MET A 1 -19.35 0.61 -1.00
N PRO A 2 -19.33 -0.72 -1.08
CA PRO A 2 -18.99 -1.50 0.10
C PRO A 2 -17.53 -1.30 0.50
N PHE A 3 -17.29 -1.29 1.78
CA PHE A 3 -15.95 -1.29 2.34
C PHE A 3 -15.92 -2.11 3.62
N ASP A 4 -14.73 -2.54 4.00
CA ASP A 4 -14.50 -3.35 5.18
C ASP A 4 -13.22 -2.88 5.87
N VAL A 5 -13.23 -2.87 7.20
CA VAL A 5 -12.08 -2.48 8.01
C VAL A 5 -11.85 -3.58 9.05
N ARG A 6 -10.60 -4.04 9.17
CA ARG A 6 -10.25 -5.09 10.13
C ARG A 6 -8.96 -4.77 10.85
N ASP A 7 -8.99 -4.92 12.16
CA ASP A 7 -7.77 -4.97 12.97
C ASP A 7 -7.24 -6.41 12.96
N ILE A 8 -6.01 -6.58 12.48
CA ILE A 8 -5.37 -7.89 12.37
C ILE A 8 -4.55 -8.19 13.63
N ALA A 9 -3.80 -7.20 14.09
CA ALA A 9 -2.94 -7.28 15.26
C ALA A 9 -2.68 -5.85 15.76
N PRO A 10 -2.12 -5.66 16.96
CA PRO A 10 -1.71 -4.31 17.37
C PRO A 10 -0.75 -3.71 16.34
N GLY A 11 -1.08 -2.51 15.86
CA GLY A 11 -0.26 -1.84 14.84
C GLY A 11 -0.38 -2.41 13.42
N LEU A 12 -1.35 -3.29 13.18
CA LEU A 12 -1.56 -3.86 11.84
C LEU A 12 -3.06 -3.92 11.57
N TRP A 13 -3.50 -3.16 10.58
CA TRP A 13 -4.89 -3.20 10.15
C TRP A 13 -5.01 -3.07 8.65
N ILE A 14 -6.16 -3.46 8.12
CA ILE A 14 -6.44 -3.41 6.68
C ILE A 14 -7.78 -2.74 6.42
N TRP A 15 -7.91 -2.21 5.21
CA TRP A 15 -9.23 -1.91 4.66
C TRP A 15 -9.37 -2.57 3.30
N ARG A 16 -10.59 -2.87 2.92
CA ARG A 16 -10.91 -3.48 1.63
C ARG A 16 -11.99 -2.66 0.96
N VAL A 17 -11.80 -2.41 -0.32
CA VAL A 17 -12.78 -1.69 -1.14
C VAL A 17 -12.83 -2.34 -2.52
N GLU A 18 -13.94 -2.12 -3.24
CA GLU A 18 -14.05 -2.56 -4.61
C GLU A 18 -13.15 -1.72 -5.51
N HIS A 19 -12.34 -2.38 -6.32
CA HIS A 19 -11.46 -1.69 -7.27
C HIS A 19 -12.30 -1.07 -8.38
N PRO A 20 -12.13 0.22 -8.69
CA PRO A 20 -12.97 0.91 -9.68
C PRO A 20 -12.82 0.37 -11.10
N ALA A 21 -11.70 -0.28 -11.41
CA ALA A 21 -11.46 -0.88 -12.71
C ALA A 21 -11.98 -2.33 -12.84
N TRP A 22 -12.49 -2.90 -11.75
CA TRP A 22 -12.97 -4.29 -11.79
C TRP A 22 -14.23 -4.41 -12.64
N GLN A 23 -14.27 -5.47 -13.46
CA GLN A 23 -15.42 -5.82 -14.27
C GLN A 23 -15.75 -7.29 -14.10
N GLU A 24 -17.03 -7.60 -14.21
CA GLU A 24 -17.50 -8.98 -14.17
C GLU A 24 -16.81 -9.82 -15.25
N GLY A 25 -16.34 -10.99 -14.87
CA GLY A 25 -15.57 -11.89 -15.76
C GLY A 25 -14.07 -11.81 -15.61
N PHE A 26 -13.54 -10.84 -14.86
CA PHE A 26 -12.11 -10.79 -14.54
C PHE A 26 -11.74 -11.96 -13.64
N ASP A 27 -10.50 -12.42 -13.74
CA ASP A 27 -9.98 -13.56 -12.96
C ASP A 27 -9.51 -13.19 -11.54
N TRP A 28 -9.69 -11.94 -11.13
CA TRP A 28 -9.36 -11.48 -9.78
C TRP A 28 -10.59 -10.91 -9.10
N GLU A 29 -10.56 -10.90 -7.77
CA GLU A 29 -11.69 -10.48 -6.95
C GLU A 29 -11.91 -8.97 -6.98
N PRO A 30 -13.19 -8.51 -6.92
CA PRO A 30 -13.47 -7.08 -6.93
C PRO A 30 -12.95 -6.33 -5.70
N MET A 31 -13.01 -6.96 -4.52
CA MET A 31 -12.54 -6.37 -3.28
C MET A 31 -11.04 -6.54 -3.15
N VAL A 32 -10.32 -5.42 -3.04
CA VAL A 32 -8.87 -5.42 -2.89
C VAL A 32 -8.48 -4.84 -1.54
N THR A 33 -7.34 -5.29 -1.04
CA THR A 33 -6.87 -4.97 0.31
C THR A 33 -5.76 -3.93 0.26
N SER A 34 -5.86 -2.96 1.15
CA SER A 34 -4.79 -2.04 1.49
C SER A 34 -4.41 -2.26 2.95
N THR A 35 -3.14 -2.16 3.26
CA THR A 35 -2.62 -2.52 4.59
C THR A 35 -1.94 -1.33 5.25
N VAL A 36 -2.15 -1.18 6.56
CA VAL A 36 -1.44 -0.18 7.37
C VAL A 36 -0.64 -0.90 8.44
N VAL A 37 0.63 -0.55 8.53
CA VAL A 37 1.57 -1.11 9.52
C VAL A 37 2.19 0.03 10.31
N GLU A 38 2.07 -0.04 11.64
CA GLU A 38 2.75 0.87 12.56
C GLU A 38 3.95 0.13 13.12
N SER A 39 5.14 0.65 12.87
CA SER A 39 6.38 0.00 13.29
C SER A 39 7.50 1.02 13.48
N GLY A 40 8.19 0.94 14.59
CA GLY A 40 9.36 1.78 14.87
C GLY A 40 9.11 3.28 14.77
N GLY A 41 7.92 3.75 15.15
CA GLY A 41 7.54 5.16 15.05
C GLY A 41 7.09 5.59 13.66
N GLU A 42 7.11 4.68 12.68
CA GLU A 42 6.65 4.92 11.33
C GLU A 42 5.27 4.31 11.09
N VAL A 43 4.53 4.87 10.16
CA VAL A 43 3.25 4.33 9.71
C VAL A 43 3.35 4.10 8.20
N ALA A 44 3.34 2.84 7.79
CA ALA A 44 3.41 2.46 6.38
C ALA A 44 2.02 2.13 5.84
N VAL A 45 1.68 2.71 4.70
CA VAL A 45 0.51 2.30 3.94
C VAL A 45 0.99 1.50 2.73
N ILE A 46 0.46 0.27 2.57
CA ILE A 46 0.95 -0.69 1.58
C ILE A 46 -0.13 -0.92 0.52
N ASP A 47 0.25 -0.74 -0.74
CA ASP A 47 -0.62 -0.89 -1.91
C ASP A 47 -1.95 -0.14 -1.75
N PRO A 48 -1.93 1.16 -1.40
CA PRO A 48 -3.15 1.85 -0.99
C PRO A 48 -4.08 2.15 -2.16
N LEU A 49 -5.32 1.70 -2.03
CA LEU A 49 -6.44 2.14 -2.88
C LEU A 49 -7.30 3.09 -2.05
N ALA A 50 -7.56 4.28 -2.57
CA ALA A 50 -8.31 5.29 -1.83
C ALA A 50 -9.68 4.75 -1.43
N PRO A 51 -10.03 4.77 -0.14
CA PRO A 51 -11.38 4.42 0.26
C PRO A 51 -12.37 5.45 -0.27
N PRO A 52 -13.62 5.05 -0.51
CA PRO A 52 -14.63 6.01 -0.95
C PRO A 52 -14.85 7.08 0.11
N ARG A 53 -15.36 8.24 -0.32
CA ARG A 53 -15.58 9.37 0.58
C ARG A 53 -16.46 9.01 1.78
N GLU A 54 -17.45 8.16 1.57
CA GLU A 54 -18.39 7.71 2.61
C GLU A 54 -17.78 6.74 3.62
N ALA A 55 -16.58 6.21 3.35
CA ALA A 55 -15.86 5.36 4.28
C ALA A 55 -15.12 6.19 5.34
N SER A 56 -15.86 7.00 6.09
CA SER A 56 -15.29 7.94 7.05
C SER A 56 -14.45 7.23 8.13
N GLU A 57 -14.83 6.00 8.52
CA GLU A 57 -14.06 5.22 9.49
C GLU A 57 -12.61 5.01 9.05
N VAL A 58 -12.39 4.73 7.75
CA VAL A 58 -11.05 4.53 7.22
C VAL A 58 -10.28 5.85 7.20
N TRP A 59 -10.89 6.91 6.66
CA TRP A 59 -10.26 8.22 6.59
C TRP A 59 -9.93 8.77 7.97
N ASP A 60 -10.83 8.58 8.95
CA ASP A 60 -10.61 9.03 10.32
C ASP A 60 -9.41 8.32 10.97
N ARG A 61 -9.27 7.02 10.74
CA ARG A 61 -8.11 6.26 11.22
C ARG A 61 -6.81 6.75 10.58
N LEU A 62 -6.82 6.97 9.26
CA LEU A 62 -5.65 7.47 8.53
C LEU A 62 -5.26 8.87 8.99
N ASP A 63 -6.22 9.75 9.19
CA ASP A 63 -5.95 11.13 9.61
C ASP A 63 -5.54 11.23 11.09
N ALA A 64 -6.06 10.33 11.93
CA ALA A 64 -5.70 10.29 13.36
C ALA A 64 -4.25 9.85 13.58
N LYS A 65 -3.75 8.95 12.73
CA LYS A 65 -2.38 8.47 12.77
C LYS A 65 -1.84 8.40 11.34
N PRO A 66 -1.41 9.55 10.80
CA PRO A 66 -1.12 9.66 9.37
C PRO A 66 0.03 8.78 8.90
N PRO A 67 -0.08 8.22 7.70
CA PRO A 67 1.03 7.51 7.08
C PRO A 67 2.27 8.40 6.97
N THR A 68 3.43 7.80 7.16
CA THR A 68 4.72 8.44 6.99
C THR A 68 5.45 7.92 5.76
N MET A 69 5.04 6.75 5.26
CA MET A 69 5.60 6.15 4.06
C MET A 69 4.55 5.33 3.32
N GLY A 70 4.74 5.21 2.02
CA GLY A 70 3.92 4.36 1.16
C GLY A 70 4.78 3.31 0.49
N VAL A 71 4.29 2.08 0.41
CA VAL A 71 5.01 0.96 -0.17
C VAL A 71 4.15 0.29 -1.23
N ILE A 72 4.72 0.10 -2.43
CA ILE A 72 4.08 -0.65 -3.51
C ILE A 72 4.85 -1.96 -3.68
N LEU A 73 4.17 -3.08 -3.51
CA LEU A 73 4.80 -4.40 -3.57
C LEU A 73 4.78 -5.02 -4.97
N LYS A 74 3.92 -4.54 -5.86
CA LYS A 74 3.80 -5.02 -7.23
C LYS A 74 3.66 -3.86 -8.21
N PRO A 75 4.20 -3.97 -9.44
CA PRO A 75 4.05 -2.90 -10.43
C PRO A 75 2.62 -2.54 -10.80
N ASP A 76 1.69 -3.48 -10.67
CA ASP A 76 0.26 -3.26 -10.94
C ASP A 76 -0.53 -2.82 -9.71
N HIS A 77 0.12 -2.61 -8.57
CA HIS A 77 -0.50 -2.09 -7.35
C HIS A 77 -0.20 -0.61 -7.10
N VAL A 78 0.07 0.16 -8.16
CA VAL A 78 0.27 1.61 -8.05
C VAL A 78 -0.93 2.29 -7.42
N ARG A 79 -2.12 1.88 -7.81
CA ARG A 79 -3.39 2.32 -7.23
C ARG A 79 -3.40 3.83 -6.99
N ASP A 80 -3.57 4.26 -5.75
CA ASP A 80 -3.71 5.67 -5.40
C ASP A 80 -2.51 6.23 -4.62
N ILE A 81 -1.31 5.68 -4.86
CA ILE A 81 -0.11 6.15 -4.16
C ILE A 81 0.10 7.67 -4.30
N ASP A 82 -0.19 8.23 -5.46
CA ASP A 82 -0.03 9.67 -5.70
C ASP A 82 -0.98 10.51 -4.84
N LEU A 83 -2.20 10.03 -4.62
CA LEU A 83 -3.16 10.68 -3.74
C LEU A 83 -2.65 10.67 -2.29
N PHE A 84 -2.14 9.54 -1.82
CA PHE A 84 -1.58 9.41 -0.48
C PHE A 84 -0.33 10.25 -0.29
N ALA A 85 0.53 10.31 -1.31
CA ALA A 85 1.73 11.13 -1.27
C ALA A 85 1.40 12.63 -1.15
N ARG A 86 0.41 13.10 -1.88
CA ARG A 86 -0.04 14.49 -1.80
C ARG A 86 -0.74 14.81 -0.48
N ARG A 87 -1.57 13.89 0.01
CA ARG A 87 -2.34 14.12 1.23
C ARG A 87 -1.48 14.11 2.50
N TYR A 88 -0.49 13.22 2.56
CA TYR A 88 0.29 12.97 3.79
C TYR A 88 1.78 13.32 3.66
N GLU A 89 2.24 13.76 2.50
CA GLU A 89 3.64 14.11 2.25
C GLU A 89 4.62 12.98 2.61
N ILE A 90 4.31 11.77 2.13
CA ILE A 90 5.03 10.54 2.51
C ILE A 90 6.20 10.24 1.57
N ARG A 91 7.19 9.48 2.09
CA ARG A 91 8.19 8.82 1.25
C ARG A 91 7.56 7.62 0.58
N GLY A 92 7.95 7.35 -0.68
CA GLY A 92 7.46 6.20 -1.43
C GLY A 92 8.55 5.17 -1.67
N PHE A 93 8.18 3.89 -1.60
CA PHE A 93 9.03 2.74 -1.91
C PHE A 93 8.30 1.81 -2.86
N GLY A 94 8.99 1.29 -3.85
CA GLY A 94 8.32 0.43 -4.81
C GLY A 94 9.27 -0.15 -5.85
N PRO A 95 8.72 -0.87 -6.85
CA PRO A 95 9.51 -1.44 -7.92
C PRO A 95 10.12 -0.36 -8.81
N TYR A 96 11.15 -0.74 -9.58
CA TYR A 96 11.80 0.14 -10.52
C TYR A 96 11.09 0.23 -11.87
N LEU A 97 10.36 -0.82 -12.24
CA LEU A 97 9.74 -0.94 -13.56
C LEU A 97 8.22 -1.04 -13.42
N PHE A 98 7.54 -0.31 -14.26
CA PHE A 98 6.08 -0.32 -14.35
C PHE A 98 5.68 -0.58 -15.80
N TRP A 99 4.47 -1.11 -15.99
CA TRP A 99 3.87 -1.19 -17.31
C TRP A 99 3.60 0.22 -17.82
N GLY A 100 3.74 0.43 -19.11
CA GLY A 100 3.59 1.77 -19.70
C GLY A 100 2.30 2.45 -19.26
N GLY A 101 2.34 3.66 -18.84
CA GLY A 101 1.20 4.43 -18.35
C GLY A 101 0.84 4.20 -16.89
N ASP A 102 1.35 3.13 -16.27
CA ASP A 102 1.04 2.82 -14.87
C ASP A 102 2.03 3.42 -13.86
N ALA A 103 3.11 4.03 -14.36
CA ALA A 103 4.11 4.61 -13.47
C ALA A 103 3.50 5.77 -12.67
N PRO A 104 3.69 5.79 -11.33
CA PRO A 104 3.19 6.90 -10.52
C PRO A 104 3.99 8.17 -10.73
N GLU A 105 3.40 9.31 -10.40
CA GLU A 105 4.12 10.59 -10.35
C GLU A 105 5.03 10.66 -9.12
N THR A 106 4.66 9.96 -8.06
CA THR A 106 5.45 9.89 -6.83
C THR A 106 6.80 9.23 -7.11
N GLU A 107 7.87 9.86 -6.67
CA GLU A 107 9.20 9.27 -6.74
C GLU A 107 9.30 8.12 -5.75
N LEU A 108 9.69 6.93 -6.22
CA LEU A 108 9.77 5.73 -5.41
C LEU A 108 11.23 5.29 -5.24
N GLU A 109 11.61 5.03 -3.99
CA GLU A 109 12.88 4.38 -3.68
C GLU A 109 12.71 2.87 -3.91
N GLY A 110 13.73 2.23 -4.48
CA GLY A 110 13.63 0.83 -4.89
C GLY A 110 13.53 -0.15 -3.72
N LEU A 111 12.79 -1.23 -3.95
CA LEU A 111 12.68 -2.35 -3.01
C LEU A 111 13.72 -3.42 -3.38
N GLU A 112 14.97 -3.15 -3.05
CA GLU A 112 16.05 -4.10 -3.25
C GLU A 112 15.96 -5.25 -2.26
N PRO A 113 16.49 -6.46 -2.62
CA PRO A 113 16.47 -7.58 -1.68
C PRO A 113 17.19 -7.26 -0.38
N GLU A 114 16.64 -7.75 0.72
CA GLU A 114 17.22 -7.60 2.07
C GLU A 114 17.41 -6.14 2.51
N ARG A 115 16.67 -5.22 1.90
CA ARG A 115 16.70 -3.82 2.30
C ARG A 115 15.85 -3.59 3.54
N GLU A 116 16.40 -2.88 4.51
CA GLU A 116 15.63 -2.38 5.65
C GLU A 116 15.01 -1.03 5.29
N LEU A 117 13.70 -0.93 5.45
CA LEU A 117 12.94 0.30 5.28
C LEU A 117 12.79 1.00 6.64
N PRO A 118 12.41 2.30 6.65
CA PRO A 118 12.09 2.95 7.92
C PRO A 118 11.07 2.13 8.73
N GLY A 119 11.24 2.08 10.04
CA GLY A 119 10.36 1.31 10.92
C GLY A 119 10.74 -0.16 11.07
N GLY A 120 11.81 -0.61 10.42
CA GLY A 120 12.30 -1.99 10.54
C GLY A 120 11.64 -3.00 9.63
N LEU A 121 10.86 -2.55 8.64
CA LEU A 121 10.32 -3.43 7.61
C LEU A 121 11.45 -3.89 6.71
N VAL A 122 11.47 -5.16 6.32
CA VAL A 122 12.57 -5.72 5.52
C VAL A 122 12.04 -6.40 4.27
N THR A 123 12.63 -6.08 3.12
CA THR A 123 12.38 -6.81 1.88
C THR A 123 13.08 -8.16 1.94
N LEU A 124 12.35 -9.25 1.72
CA LEU A 124 12.89 -10.60 1.96
C LEU A 124 13.72 -11.14 0.82
N TYR A 125 13.27 -10.93 -0.42
CA TYR A 125 14.01 -11.40 -1.60
C TYR A 125 13.66 -10.56 -2.82
N ASP A 126 14.42 -10.78 -3.90
CA ASP A 126 14.18 -10.10 -5.16
C ASP A 126 12.90 -10.61 -5.82
N GLY A 127 11.87 -9.80 -5.80
CA GLY A 127 10.58 -10.12 -6.40
C GLY A 127 10.45 -9.80 -7.89
N ARG A 128 11.52 -9.29 -8.51
CA ARG A 128 11.44 -8.81 -9.90
C ARG A 128 10.99 -9.88 -10.88
N GLY A 129 11.44 -11.11 -10.70
CA GLY A 129 11.04 -12.24 -11.57
C GLY A 129 9.58 -12.63 -11.42
N ARG A 130 8.91 -12.20 -10.37
CA ARG A 130 7.50 -12.47 -10.08
C ARG A 130 6.67 -11.19 -10.03
N ASN A 131 7.30 -10.05 -10.22
CA ASN A 131 6.68 -8.73 -10.08
C ASN A 131 6.03 -8.51 -8.71
N GLU A 132 6.60 -9.11 -7.66
CA GLU A 132 6.06 -9.02 -6.32
C GLU A 132 7.17 -9.12 -5.29
N THR A 133 7.19 -8.19 -4.32
CA THR A 133 8.17 -8.17 -3.24
C THR A 133 7.49 -8.41 -1.90
N PRO A 134 7.81 -9.51 -1.19
CA PRO A 134 7.28 -9.71 0.15
C PRO A 134 8.03 -8.86 1.18
N LEU A 135 7.31 -8.45 2.22
CA LEU A 135 7.88 -7.70 3.34
C LEU A 135 7.83 -8.54 4.61
N TRP A 136 8.90 -8.50 5.38
CA TRP A 136 8.91 -8.98 6.74
C TRP A 136 8.55 -7.81 7.67
N LEU A 137 7.59 -8.06 8.56
CA LEU A 137 7.13 -7.07 9.54
C LEU A 137 7.69 -7.45 10.92
N PRO A 138 8.38 -6.54 11.60
CA PRO A 138 8.83 -6.82 12.98
C PRO A 138 7.63 -6.88 13.93
N GLU A 139 7.78 -7.65 15.02
CA GLU A 139 6.76 -7.75 16.06
C GLU A 139 6.73 -6.50 16.97
#